data_6c0bac40a532ef7258c4439c81ef7c68
#
_entry.id   6c0bac40a532ef7258c4439c81ef7c68
#
_cell.length_a   1.000
_cell.length_b   1.000
_cell.length_c   1.000
_cell.angle_alpha   90.00
_cell.angle_beta   90.00
_cell.angle_gamma   90.00
#
_symmetry.space_group_name_H-M   'P 1'
#
loop_
_entity.id
_entity.type
_entity.pdbx_description
1 polymer ?
#
loop_
_entity_poly.entity_id
_entity_poly.type
_entity_poly.pdbx_seq_one_letter_code
_entity_poly.pdbx_strand_id
1 'polypeptide(L)'
;MGFLTGKTAIITGAGRAVLKDGSCGSIGYGIATAYAKEGANLVITGRNVKKLEAAKQELESLYGIKVLPVQADVCAGGDNEATVANVVKQAVDTFGGIQVLINNAQASASGVPLAEHTTEQFALAIYSGLYAAFYYY
;
A
#
# COMPACT_ATOMS: atom_id res chain seq x y z
N MET A 1 -6.81 -22.18 -8.13
CA MET A 1 -7.14 -21.72 -6.77
C MET A 1 -5.86 -21.45 -6.00
N GLY A 2 -5.73 -20.27 -5.48
CA GLY A 2 -4.53 -19.85 -4.78
C GLY A 2 -4.54 -20.21 -3.28
N PHE A 3 -3.37 -20.29 -2.69
CA PHE A 3 -3.23 -20.61 -1.26
C PHE A 3 -3.64 -19.44 -0.34
N LEU A 4 -3.88 -18.23 -0.88
CA LEU A 4 -4.37 -17.08 -0.15
C LEU A 4 -5.89 -16.86 -0.31
N THR A 5 -6.59 -17.78 -0.93
CA THR A 5 -8.05 -17.68 -1.10
C THR A 5 -8.74 -17.51 0.25
N GLY A 6 -9.61 -16.50 0.37
CA GLY A 6 -10.30 -16.16 1.62
C GLY A 6 -9.47 -15.36 2.61
N LYS A 7 -8.22 -15.04 2.28
CA LYS A 7 -7.37 -14.17 3.10
C LYS A 7 -7.46 -12.72 2.63
N THR A 8 -7.28 -11.80 3.55
CA THR A 8 -7.21 -10.35 3.27
C THR A 8 -5.83 -9.83 3.59
N ALA A 9 -5.24 -9.13 2.63
CA ALA A 9 -3.93 -8.50 2.78
C ALA A 9 -4.06 -6.98 2.65
N ILE A 10 -3.45 -6.25 3.57
CA ILE A 10 -3.19 -4.82 3.41
C ILE A 10 -1.81 -4.64 2.79
N ILE A 11 -1.71 -3.89 1.71
CA ILE A 11 -0.45 -3.57 1.04
C ILE A 11 -0.37 -2.05 0.89
N THR A 12 0.55 -1.43 1.61
CA THR A 12 0.75 0.01 1.50
C THR A 12 1.58 0.37 0.27
N GLY A 13 1.24 1.47 -0.41
CA GLY A 13 1.96 1.92 -1.60
C GLY A 13 1.75 1.02 -2.83
N ALA A 14 0.53 0.58 -3.08
CA ALA A 14 0.22 -0.40 -4.11
C ALA A 14 -0.63 0.15 -5.28
N GLY A 15 -0.57 1.45 -5.56
CA GLY A 15 -1.18 2.02 -6.76
C GLY A 15 -0.60 1.43 -8.05
N ARG A 16 -1.43 1.38 -9.11
CA ARG A 16 -1.00 0.80 -10.38
C ARG A 16 0.25 1.51 -10.91
N ALA A 17 1.27 0.74 -11.15
CA ALA A 17 2.51 1.20 -11.74
C ALA A 17 3.00 0.14 -12.73
N VAL A 18 2.97 0.49 -14.03
CA VAL A 18 3.32 -0.39 -15.12
C VAL A 18 4.30 0.34 -16.04
N LEU A 19 5.36 -0.32 -16.43
CA LEU A 19 6.35 0.19 -17.36
C LEU A 19 5.84 0.11 -18.82
N LYS A 20 6.55 0.72 -19.75
CA LYS A 20 6.15 0.76 -21.15
C LYS A 20 6.04 -0.62 -21.80
N ASP A 21 6.80 -1.58 -21.30
CA ASP A 21 6.79 -2.97 -21.77
C ASP A 21 5.70 -3.84 -21.10
N GLY A 22 4.87 -3.25 -20.23
CA GLY A 22 3.81 -3.95 -19.51
C GLY A 22 4.25 -4.62 -18.22
N SER A 23 5.52 -4.58 -17.86
CA SER A 23 6.02 -5.13 -16.59
C SER A 23 5.66 -4.22 -15.40
N CYS A 24 5.72 -4.79 -14.18
CA CYS A 24 5.46 -4.02 -12.97
C CYS A 24 6.48 -2.90 -12.78
N GLY A 25 5.99 -1.68 -12.57
CA GLY A 25 6.79 -0.49 -12.36
C GLY A 25 7.07 -0.15 -10.90
N SER A 26 6.48 -0.90 -9.95
CA SER A 26 6.73 -0.69 -8.52
C SER A 26 6.63 -2.00 -7.74
N ILE A 27 7.33 -2.03 -6.60
CA ILE A 27 7.32 -3.21 -5.72
C ILE A 27 5.92 -3.45 -5.16
N GLY A 28 5.23 -2.42 -4.68
CA GLY A 28 3.90 -2.55 -4.08
C GLY A 28 2.86 -3.13 -5.04
N TYR A 29 2.82 -2.64 -6.26
CA TYR A 29 1.91 -3.17 -7.28
C TYR A 29 2.29 -4.60 -7.70
N GLY A 30 3.57 -4.92 -7.74
CA GLY A 30 4.05 -6.28 -7.99
C GLY A 30 3.62 -7.27 -6.91
N ILE A 31 3.71 -6.88 -5.64
CA ILE A 31 3.23 -7.68 -4.51
C ILE A 31 1.71 -7.86 -4.60
N ALA A 32 0.96 -6.78 -4.86
CA ALA A 32 -0.49 -6.85 -5.02
C ALA A 32 -0.90 -7.82 -6.13
N THR A 33 -0.21 -7.77 -7.26
CA THR A 33 -0.44 -8.69 -8.40
C THR A 33 -0.18 -10.14 -8.00
N ALA A 34 0.93 -10.41 -7.31
CA ALA A 34 1.27 -11.77 -6.85
C ALA A 34 0.21 -12.30 -5.88
N TYR A 35 -0.24 -11.48 -4.94
CA TYR A 35 -1.26 -11.87 -3.97
C TYR A 35 -2.62 -12.09 -4.62
N ALA A 36 -2.98 -11.25 -5.60
CA ALA A 36 -4.21 -11.42 -6.39
C ALA A 36 -4.22 -12.75 -7.14
N LYS A 37 -3.09 -13.14 -7.74
CA LYS A 37 -2.94 -14.45 -8.40
C LYS A 37 -3.20 -15.61 -7.45
N GLU A 38 -2.87 -15.46 -6.17
CA GLU A 38 -3.09 -16.46 -5.14
C GLU A 38 -4.45 -16.38 -4.46
N GLY A 39 -5.34 -15.51 -4.96
CA GLY A 39 -6.73 -15.44 -4.54
C GLY A 39 -7.00 -14.56 -3.33
N ALA A 40 -6.04 -13.76 -2.87
CA ALA A 40 -6.24 -12.86 -1.75
C ALA A 40 -7.17 -11.70 -2.12
N ASN A 41 -8.01 -11.29 -1.17
CA ASN A 41 -8.64 -9.97 -1.21
C ASN A 41 -7.63 -8.93 -0.74
N LEU A 42 -7.64 -7.76 -1.35
CA LEU A 42 -6.63 -6.75 -1.13
C LEU A 42 -7.22 -5.45 -0.61
N VAL A 43 -6.54 -4.87 0.37
CA VAL A 43 -6.68 -3.45 0.73
C VAL A 43 -5.40 -2.78 0.28
N ILE A 44 -5.50 -1.84 -0.64
CA ILE A 44 -4.35 -1.14 -1.19
C ILE A 44 -4.40 0.33 -0.80
N THR A 45 -3.29 0.88 -0.38
CA THR A 45 -3.18 2.29 -0.02
C THR A 45 -2.19 3.03 -0.88
N GLY A 46 -2.36 4.33 -0.96
CA GLY A 46 -1.47 5.23 -1.67
C GLY A 46 -2.03 6.65 -1.67
N ARG A 47 -1.25 7.58 -2.18
CA ARG A 47 -1.65 9.00 -2.27
C ARG A 47 -2.45 9.32 -3.52
N ASN A 48 -2.24 8.58 -4.60
CA ASN A 48 -2.85 8.85 -5.90
C ASN A 48 -4.09 7.96 -6.11
N VAL A 49 -5.27 8.56 -5.96
CA VAL A 49 -6.56 7.87 -6.09
C VAL A 49 -6.74 7.24 -7.47
N LYS A 50 -6.30 7.90 -8.53
CA LYS A 50 -6.43 7.37 -9.90
C LYS A 50 -5.63 6.09 -10.09
N LYS A 51 -4.41 6.03 -9.54
CA LYS A 51 -3.58 4.82 -9.58
C LYS A 51 -4.17 3.70 -8.74
N LEU A 52 -4.78 4.02 -7.60
CA LEU A 52 -5.47 3.03 -6.76
C LEU A 52 -6.68 2.44 -7.48
N GLU A 53 -7.52 3.27 -8.09
CA GLU A 53 -8.68 2.82 -8.84
C GLU A 53 -8.27 1.99 -10.07
N ALA A 54 -7.22 2.38 -10.77
CA ALA A 54 -6.70 1.61 -11.90
C ALA A 54 -6.18 0.24 -11.45
N ALA A 55 -5.50 0.16 -10.31
CA ALA A 55 -5.08 -1.12 -9.72
C ALA A 55 -6.27 -2.01 -9.37
N LYS A 56 -7.30 -1.43 -8.72
CA LYS A 56 -8.53 -2.15 -8.41
C LYS A 56 -9.16 -2.77 -9.66
N GLN A 57 -9.40 -1.96 -10.67
CA GLN A 57 -10.05 -2.42 -11.90
C GLN A 57 -9.25 -3.54 -12.59
N GLU A 58 -7.94 -3.38 -12.70
CA GLU A 58 -7.10 -4.37 -13.36
C GLU A 58 -7.03 -5.68 -12.57
N LEU A 59 -6.79 -5.61 -11.26
CA LEU A 59 -6.64 -6.82 -10.43
C LEU A 59 -7.96 -7.58 -10.26
N GLU A 60 -9.07 -6.89 -10.10
CA GLU A 60 -10.39 -7.52 -10.04
C GLU A 60 -10.76 -8.17 -11.38
N SER A 61 -10.48 -7.50 -12.49
CA SER A 61 -10.77 -8.01 -13.83
C SER A 61 -9.93 -9.25 -14.18
N LEU A 62 -8.63 -9.23 -13.86
CA LEU A 62 -7.72 -10.31 -14.24
C LEU A 62 -7.81 -11.53 -13.32
N TYR A 63 -8.07 -11.35 -12.03
CA TYR A 63 -7.94 -12.42 -11.03
C TYR A 63 -9.22 -12.74 -10.28
N GLY A 64 -10.29 -11.96 -10.47
CA GLY A 64 -11.59 -12.23 -9.85
C GLY A 64 -11.64 -12.06 -8.34
N ILE A 65 -10.66 -11.39 -7.75
CA ILE A 65 -10.62 -11.05 -6.32
C ILE A 65 -11.32 -9.73 -6.06
N LYS A 66 -11.42 -9.33 -4.80
CA LYS A 66 -11.92 -8.01 -4.39
C LYS A 66 -10.79 -7.12 -3.94
N VAL A 67 -10.82 -5.85 -4.36
CA VAL A 67 -9.83 -4.84 -4.00
C VAL A 67 -10.53 -3.64 -3.40
N LEU A 68 -10.11 -3.24 -2.21
CA LEU A 68 -10.53 -2.02 -1.53
C LEU A 68 -9.41 -0.99 -1.61
N PRO A 69 -9.53 0.06 -2.43
CA PRO A 69 -8.56 1.14 -2.43
C PRO A 69 -8.89 2.13 -1.31
N VAL A 70 -7.89 2.54 -0.56
CA VAL A 70 -8.03 3.57 0.49
C VAL A 70 -6.93 4.60 0.31
N GLN A 71 -7.30 5.86 0.09
CA GLN A 71 -6.32 6.93 0.05
C GLN A 71 -5.70 7.13 1.43
N ALA A 72 -4.38 6.99 1.52
CA ALA A 72 -3.62 7.18 2.75
C ALA A 72 -2.23 7.66 2.42
N ASP A 73 -1.75 8.62 3.20
CA ASP A 73 -0.40 9.18 3.08
C ASP A 73 0.43 8.79 4.31
N VAL A 74 1.39 7.89 4.13
CA VAL A 74 2.29 7.48 5.21
C VAL A 74 3.16 8.63 5.73
N CYS A 75 3.21 9.76 5.01
CA CYS A 75 3.94 10.96 5.39
C CYS A 75 3.09 11.96 6.17
N ALA A 76 1.87 11.61 6.55
CA ALA A 76 0.89 12.53 7.15
C ALA A 76 1.26 13.04 8.56
N GLY A 77 2.44 12.76 9.06
CA GLY A 77 2.93 13.28 10.33
C GLY A 77 2.04 12.88 11.51
N GLY A 78 1.54 13.87 12.26
CA GLY A 78 0.70 13.64 13.44
C GLY A 78 -0.65 12.98 13.15
N ASP A 79 -1.12 13.05 11.91
CA ASP A 79 -2.41 12.46 11.52
C ASP A 79 -2.25 10.97 11.11
N ASN A 80 -1.05 10.45 11.09
CA ASN A 80 -0.76 9.12 10.56
C ASN A 80 -1.49 8.02 11.32
N GLU A 81 -1.58 8.09 12.63
CA GLU A 81 -2.31 7.13 13.45
C GLU A 81 -3.81 7.08 13.10
N ALA A 82 -4.45 8.24 12.97
CA ALA A 82 -5.85 8.33 12.57
C ALA A 82 -6.08 7.80 11.15
N THR A 83 -5.18 8.10 10.23
CA THR A 83 -5.22 7.59 8.85
C THR A 83 -5.15 6.06 8.84
N VAL A 84 -4.24 5.48 9.60
CA VAL A 84 -4.09 4.02 9.72
C VAL A 84 -5.31 3.39 10.35
N ALA A 85 -5.85 3.97 11.42
CA ALA A 85 -7.08 3.48 12.06
C ALA A 85 -8.25 3.44 11.07
N ASN A 86 -8.36 4.44 10.19
CA ASN A 86 -9.38 4.47 9.14
C ASN A 86 -9.17 3.34 8.11
N VAL A 87 -7.95 3.09 7.69
CA VAL A 87 -7.64 2.00 6.74
C VAL A 87 -8.03 0.65 7.34
N VAL A 88 -7.61 0.39 8.56
CA VAL A 88 -7.93 -0.86 9.28
C VAL A 88 -9.44 -1.03 9.45
N LYS A 89 -10.13 0.03 9.86
CA LYS A 89 -11.59 0.00 10.01
C LYS A 89 -12.28 -0.37 8.69
N GLN A 90 -11.93 0.27 7.59
CA GLN A 90 -12.51 -0.03 6.28
C GLN A 90 -12.21 -1.47 5.83
N ALA A 91 -10.99 -1.95 6.09
CA ALA A 91 -10.61 -3.32 5.78
C ALA A 91 -11.46 -4.35 6.53
N VAL A 92 -11.64 -4.15 7.83
CA VAL A 92 -12.46 -5.04 8.68
C VAL A 92 -13.94 -4.96 8.31
N ASP A 93 -14.46 -3.75 8.07
CA ASP A 93 -15.87 -3.56 7.68
C ASP A 93 -16.17 -4.22 6.32
N THR A 94 -15.20 -4.23 5.39
CA THR A 94 -15.39 -4.78 4.05
C THR A 94 -15.15 -6.29 3.99
N PHE A 95 -14.11 -6.80 4.64
CA PHE A 95 -13.65 -8.19 4.49
C PHE A 95 -13.75 -9.02 5.78
N GLY A 96 -14.09 -8.42 6.91
CA GLY A 96 -14.26 -9.12 8.18
C GLY A 96 -12.98 -9.39 8.96
N GLY A 97 -11.81 -9.13 8.41
CA GLY A 97 -10.53 -9.36 9.10
C GLY A 97 -9.33 -9.10 8.20
N ILE A 98 -8.15 -9.18 8.77
CA ILE A 98 -6.87 -8.94 8.09
C ILE A 98 -5.91 -10.05 8.50
N GLN A 99 -5.38 -10.80 7.55
CA GLN A 99 -4.45 -11.90 7.81
C GLN A 99 -3.02 -11.56 7.44
N VAL A 100 -2.82 -10.60 6.51
CA VAL A 100 -1.48 -10.22 6.03
C VAL A 100 -1.35 -8.70 6.00
N LEU A 101 -0.21 -8.22 6.45
CA LEU A 101 0.16 -6.81 6.34
C LEU A 101 1.51 -6.70 5.63
N ILE A 102 1.56 -5.93 4.56
CA ILE A 102 2.79 -5.59 3.84
C ILE A 102 3.04 -4.09 3.98
N ASN A 103 3.98 -3.75 4.83
CA ASN A 103 4.47 -2.37 4.98
C ASN A 103 5.50 -2.07 3.88
N ASN A 104 5.01 -1.66 2.72
CA ASN A 104 5.83 -1.37 1.54
C ASN A 104 6.04 0.13 1.31
N ALA A 105 5.04 0.98 1.61
CA ALA A 105 5.11 2.40 1.33
C ALA A 105 6.21 3.08 2.15
N GLN A 106 7.03 3.87 1.46
CA GLN A 106 8.07 4.69 2.07
C GLN A 106 8.34 5.90 1.21
N ALA A 107 8.74 7.01 1.82
CA ALA A 107 9.24 8.18 1.13
C ALA A 107 10.57 8.60 1.72
N SER A 108 11.47 9.08 0.87
CA SER A 108 12.78 9.57 1.27
C SER A 108 13.27 10.62 0.27
N ALA A 109 14.21 11.44 0.70
CA ALA A 109 14.94 12.36 -0.17
C ALA A 109 16.11 11.61 -0.83
N SER A 110 15.81 10.85 -1.89
CA SER A 110 16.83 10.08 -2.58
C SER A 110 17.80 11.00 -3.34
N GLY A 111 19.08 10.60 -3.39
CA GLY A 111 20.12 11.36 -4.08
C GLY A 111 20.71 12.51 -3.27
N VAL A 112 20.25 12.75 -2.03
CA VAL A 112 20.82 13.77 -1.13
C VAL A 112 21.74 13.09 -0.13
N PRO A 113 23.02 13.48 -0.04
CA PRO A 113 23.94 12.95 0.98
C PRO A 113 23.41 13.23 2.40
N LEU A 114 23.67 12.34 3.35
CA LEU A 114 23.17 12.48 4.71
C LEU A 114 23.58 13.81 5.35
N ALA A 115 24.80 14.25 5.11
CA ALA A 115 25.31 15.53 5.64
C ALA A 115 24.58 16.77 5.11
N GLU A 116 23.86 16.63 4.01
CA GLU A 116 23.08 17.70 3.37
C GLU A 116 21.57 17.59 3.63
N HIS A 117 21.13 16.55 4.35
CA HIS A 117 19.72 16.40 4.70
C HIS A 117 19.25 17.51 5.61
N THR A 118 18.07 18.04 5.30
CA THR A 118 17.32 18.88 6.26
C THR A 118 16.62 18.00 7.28
N THR A 119 16.17 18.61 8.39
CA THR A 119 15.35 17.94 9.39
C THR A 119 14.08 17.38 8.78
N GLU A 120 13.44 18.13 7.89
CA GLU A 120 12.21 17.74 7.19
C GLU A 120 12.43 16.51 6.30
N GLN A 121 13.54 16.46 5.57
CA GLN A 121 13.90 15.32 4.73
C GLN A 121 14.17 14.07 5.56
N PHE A 122 14.87 14.21 6.69
CA PHE A 122 15.09 13.11 7.62
C PHE A 122 13.77 12.64 8.25
N ALA A 123 12.92 13.58 8.71
CA ALA A 123 11.62 13.28 9.29
C ALA A 123 10.70 12.55 8.30
N LEU A 124 10.74 12.90 7.01
CA LEU A 124 9.98 12.23 5.96
C LEU A 124 10.25 10.72 5.95
N ALA A 125 11.52 10.32 5.99
CA ALA A 125 11.90 8.91 6.02
C ALA A 125 11.48 8.22 7.31
N ILE A 126 11.62 8.88 8.45
CA ILE A 126 11.23 8.34 9.77
C ILE A 126 9.71 8.15 9.85
N TYR A 127 8.93 9.15 9.48
CA TYR A 127 7.46 9.03 9.53
C TYR A 127 6.94 7.99 8.54
N SER A 128 7.42 7.98 7.31
CA SER A 128 6.94 7.02 6.30
C SER A 128 7.43 5.59 6.52
N GLY A 129 8.68 5.43 6.96
CA GLY A 129 9.30 4.12 7.08
C GLY A 129 9.20 3.48 8.48
N LEU A 130 9.15 4.29 9.54
CA LEU A 130 9.15 3.79 10.92
C LEU A 130 7.79 3.95 11.58
N TYR A 131 7.30 5.19 11.72
CA TYR A 131 6.03 5.44 12.40
C TYR A 131 4.85 4.82 11.69
N ALA A 132 4.75 4.95 10.37
CA ALA A 132 3.66 4.35 9.61
C ALA A 132 3.63 2.83 9.76
N ALA A 133 4.80 2.18 9.65
CA ALA A 133 4.90 0.73 9.84
C ALA A 133 4.49 0.31 11.26
N PHE A 134 4.86 1.08 12.26
CA PHE A 134 4.44 0.85 13.64
C PHE A 134 2.92 0.97 13.81
N TYR A 135 2.31 2.00 13.23
CA TYR A 135 0.86 2.20 13.35
C TYR A 135 0.05 1.11 12.65
N TYR A 136 0.50 0.64 11.49
CA TYR A 136 -0.18 -0.47 10.78
C TYR A 136 -0.02 -1.81 11.50
N TYR A 137 1.09 -1.99 12.19
CA TYR A 137 1.35 -3.23 12.93
C TYR A 137 0.40 -3.41 14.12
#